data_d73bcecfbd6c219b4decf3e62d13a0a1
#
_entry.id   d73bcecfbd6c219b4decf3e62d13a0a1
#
_cell.length_a   1.000
_cell.length_b   1.000
_cell.length_c   1.000
_cell.angle_alpha   90.00
_cell.angle_beta   90.00
_cell.angle_gamma   90.00
#
_symmetry.space_group_name_H-M   'P 1'
#
loop_
_entity.id
_entity.type
_entity.pdbx_description
1 polymer ?
#
loop_
_entity_poly.entity_id
_entity_poly.type
_entity_poly.pdbx_seq_one_letter_code
_entity_poly.pdbx_strand_id
1 'polypeptide(L)'
;MDEKKIKKVRKEKTNEKRKVKKEKKRKKKKNELKFPINDGRMFTNDLLYCEGRHRPLLRGFVHLLGLCSGMIPIGLFEIIKISNNDTIMMILACIFFICNFICYFVSALFHILEWPANVEIVLQKIDHIMCCVYCVSTLLLWSYALFPLKIQMPLAITSIILLIINIYKILSHEPSLVIQSLTGLVSLLYIPFFYTYSTKREFALCGMVLFLCLFGVIIFIQEIDLPFINNNIIGHHEIFHAILAVVGVIGYFMLHSMITRKCNGIGCE
;
A
#
# COMPACT_ATOMS: atom_id res chain seq x y z
N MET A 1 -18.01 62.68 15.09
CA MET A 1 -17.35 61.55 15.78
C MET A 1 -15.93 61.42 15.20
N ASP A 2 -14.91 61.49 16.02
CA ASP A 2 -13.53 61.71 15.61
C ASP A 2 -12.96 60.49 14.86
N GLU A 3 -12.55 60.68 13.62
CA GLU A 3 -12.04 59.64 12.70
C GLU A 3 -10.82 58.88 13.29
N LYS A 4 -10.05 59.55 14.12
CA LYS A 4 -8.93 59.00 14.88
C LYS A 4 -9.40 57.95 15.91
N LYS A 5 -10.56 58.16 16.55
CA LYS A 5 -11.14 57.22 17.52
C LYS A 5 -11.62 55.93 16.83
N ILE A 6 -12.21 56.04 15.64
CA ILE A 6 -12.69 54.90 14.86
C ILE A 6 -11.50 54.02 14.36
N LYS A 7 -10.42 54.64 13.90
CA LYS A 7 -9.20 53.94 13.48
C LYS A 7 -8.52 53.20 14.65
N LYS A 8 -8.51 53.80 15.86
CA LYS A 8 -7.95 53.18 17.06
C LYS A 8 -8.75 51.94 17.47
N VAL A 9 -10.07 52.00 17.50
CA VAL A 9 -10.96 50.89 17.86
C VAL A 9 -10.85 49.74 16.84
N ARG A 10 -10.74 50.03 15.53
CA ARG A 10 -10.50 49.00 14.50
C ARG A 10 -9.16 48.28 14.65
N LYS A 11 -8.10 49.02 15.02
CA LYS A 11 -6.77 48.47 15.23
C LYS A 11 -6.72 47.58 16.48
N GLU A 12 -7.41 47.94 17.54
CA GLU A 12 -7.55 47.12 18.74
C GLU A 12 -8.31 45.83 18.50
N LYS A 13 -9.47 45.88 17.82
CA LYS A 13 -10.23 44.66 17.41
C LYS A 13 -9.43 43.71 16.51
N THR A 14 -8.60 44.28 15.61
CA THR A 14 -7.75 43.46 14.73
C THR A 14 -6.62 42.77 15.51
N ASN A 15 -6.05 43.46 16.47
CA ASN A 15 -4.99 42.91 17.35
C ASN A 15 -5.54 41.83 18.30
N GLU A 16 -6.75 41.99 18.78
CA GLU A 16 -7.44 41.03 19.63
C GLU A 16 -7.76 39.74 18.86
N LYS A 17 -8.29 39.85 17.62
CA LYS A 17 -8.49 38.70 16.72
C LYS A 17 -7.18 37.98 16.42
N ARG A 18 -6.07 38.69 16.24
CA ARG A 18 -4.74 38.09 16.04
C ARG A 18 -4.23 37.36 17.29
N LYS A 19 -4.47 37.90 18.49
CA LYS A 19 -4.11 37.25 19.77
C LYS A 19 -4.91 35.95 19.95
N VAL A 20 -6.22 35.98 19.75
CA VAL A 20 -7.10 34.81 19.87
C VAL A 20 -6.70 33.72 18.85
N LYS A 21 -6.35 34.12 17.61
CA LYS A 21 -5.91 33.16 16.56
C LYS A 21 -4.54 32.56 16.90
N LYS A 22 -3.62 33.30 17.49
CA LYS A 22 -2.32 32.81 18.00
C LYS A 22 -2.50 31.86 19.18
N GLU A 23 -3.41 32.18 20.08
CA GLU A 23 -3.70 31.33 21.24
C GLU A 23 -4.39 30.01 20.86
N LYS A 24 -5.34 30.05 19.92
CA LYS A 24 -5.93 28.84 19.32
C LYS A 24 -4.88 27.97 18.62
N LYS A 25 -3.96 28.58 17.86
CA LYS A 25 -2.84 27.84 17.23
C LYS A 25 -1.88 27.26 18.29
N ARG A 26 -1.59 27.98 19.39
CA ARG A 26 -0.76 27.46 20.49
C ARG A 26 -1.45 26.31 21.23
N LYS A 27 -2.77 26.41 21.50
CA LYS A 27 -3.54 25.35 22.14
C LYS A 27 -3.62 24.12 21.23
N LYS A 28 -3.83 24.31 19.90
CA LYS A 28 -3.80 23.23 18.93
C LYS A 28 -2.44 22.53 18.89
N LYS A 29 -1.35 23.29 18.84
CA LYS A 29 0.03 22.76 18.86
C LYS A 29 0.41 22.09 20.19
N LYS A 30 -0.19 22.51 21.33
CA LYS A 30 0.02 21.90 22.65
C LYS A 30 -0.78 20.63 22.83
N ASN A 31 -1.93 20.51 22.14
CA ASN A 31 -2.73 19.27 22.08
C ASN A 31 -2.16 18.27 21.08
N GLU A 32 -1.48 18.75 20.01
CA GLU A 32 -0.77 17.91 19.04
C GLU A 32 0.51 17.27 19.61
N LEU A 33 1.01 17.73 20.75
CA LEU A 33 2.24 17.22 21.40
C LEU A 33 2.00 16.30 22.60
N LYS A 34 0.76 15.91 22.87
CA LYS A 34 0.44 14.85 23.85
C LYS A 34 0.16 13.54 23.16
N PHE A 35 1.16 13.01 22.46
CA PHE A 35 1.15 11.59 22.18
C PHE A 35 1.35 10.83 23.48
N PRO A 36 0.53 9.82 23.82
CA PRO A 36 0.88 8.89 24.86
C PRO A 36 2.27 8.35 24.50
N ILE A 37 3.24 8.57 25.39
CA ILE A 37 4.58 8.01 25.24
C ILE A 37 4.36 6.50 25.29
N ASN A 38 4.48 5.82 24.15
CA ASN A 38 4.52 4.38 24.13
C ASN A 38 5.77 3.98 24.91
N ASP A 39 5.60 3.36 26.07
CA ASP A 39 6.69 2.95 26.97
C ASP A 39 7.40 1.67 26.49
N GLY A 40 7.15 1.27 25.24
CA GLY A 40 7.77 0.09 24.62
C GLY A 40 7.20 -1.25 25.07
N ARG A 41 6.07 -1.27 25.77
CA ARG A 41 5.38 -2.51 26.12
C ARG A 41 4.81 -3.14 24.85
N MET A 42 5.07 -4.44 24.67
CA MET A 42 4.71 -5.18 23.46
C MET A 42 3.19 -5.43 23.32
N PHE A 43 2.48 -5.48 24.46
CA PHE A 43 1.03 -5.64 24.51
C PHE A 43 0.48 -4.74 25.61
N THR A 44 -0.23 -3.70 25.24
CA THR A 44 -0.98 -2.87 26.16
C THR A 44 -2.49 -3.08 25.96
N ASN A 45 -3.27 -2.83 27.03
CA ASN A 45 -4.74 -2.79 26.90
C ASN A 45 -5.24 -1.51 26.22
N ASP A 46 -4.32 -0.59 25.92
CA ASP A 46 -4.64 0.68 25.25
C ASP A 46 -4.74 0.43 23.74
N LEU A 47 -5.94 0.50 23.20
CA LEU A 47 -6.23 0.33 21.77
C LEU A 47 -5.85 1.59 20.95
N LEU A 48 -4.77 2.29 21.33
CA LEU A 48 -4.35 3.53 20.69
C LEU A 48 -2.93 3.37 20.13
N TYR A 49 -2.74 3.86 18.90
CA TYR A 49 -1.42 4.09 18.32
C TYR A 49 -0.76 5.32 18.95
N CYS A 50 0.56 5.51 18.73
CA CYS A 50 1.25 6.72 19.16
C CYS A 50 0.65 8.01 18.62
N GLU A 51 -0.08 7.98 17.52
CA GLU A 51 -0.86 9.11 16.99
C GLU A 51 -2.22 9.31 17.69
N GLY A 52 -2.54 8.52 18.72
CA GLY A 52 -3.81 8.59 19.43
C GLY A 52 -5.00 8.04 18.64
N ARG A 53 -4.76 7.31 17.56
CA ARG A 53 -5.80 6.65 16.77
C ARG A 53 -6.21 5.33 17.41
N HIS A 54 -7.48 4.99 17.27
CA HIS A 54 -8.00 3.70 17.74
C HIS A 54 -7.36 2.55 16.95
N ARG A 55 -6.93 1.51 17.67
CA ARG A 55 -6.34 0.30 17.09
C ARG A 55 -7.34 -0.86 17.12
N PRO A 56 -7.86 -1.30 15.96
CA PRO A 56 -8.73 -2.48 15.90
C PRO A 56 -8.01 -3.75 16.34
N LEU A 57 -8.75 -4.69 16.92
CA LEU A 57 -8.21 -5.94 17.48
C LEU A 57 -7.47 -6.79 16.42
N LEU A 58 -8.01 -6.84 15.19
CA LEU A 58 -7.46 -7.65 14.10
C LEU A 58 -6.42 -6.92 13.25
N ARG A 59 -5.85 -5.82 13.76
CA ARG A 59 -4.81 -5.06 13.07
C ARG A 59 -3.61 -5.92 12.73
N GLY A 60 -3.25 -5.97 11.42
CA GLY A 60 -2.12 -6.77 10.92
C GLY A 60 -2.38 -8.28 10.84
N PHE A 61 -3.49 -8.78 11.36
CA PHE A 61 -3.77 -10.22 11.40
C PHE A 61 -3.91 -10.83 10.00
N VAL A 62 -4.43 -10.07 9.03
CA VAL A 62 -4.54 -10.50 7.62
C VAL A 62 -3.16 -10.83 7.04
N HIS A 63 -2.14 -10.02 7.35
CA HIS A 63 -0.76 -10.25 6.90
C HIS A 63 -0.16 -11.49 7.56
N LEU A 64 -0.39 -11.69 8.86
CA LEU A 64 0.05 -12.89 9.57
C LEU A 64 -0.59 -14.15 8.98
N LEU A 65 -1.89 -14.12 8.67
CA LEU A 65 -2.56 -15.22 7.98
C LEU A 65 -1.95 -15.48 6.61
N GLY A 66 -1.62 -14.43 5.84
CA GLY A 66 -0.94 -14.54 4.56
C GLY A 66 0.40 -15.26 4.67
N LEU A 67 1.21 -14.91 5.68
CA LEU A 67 2.50 -15.57 5.94
C LEU A 67 2.33 -17.04 6.35
N CYS A 68 1.39 -17.33 7.24
CA CYS A 68 1.19 -18.67 7.80
C CYS A 68 0.42 -19.60 6.87
N SER A 69 -0.27 -19.08 5.84
CA SER A 69 -1.10 -19.87 4.93
C SER A 69 -0.30 -20.86 4.05
N GLY A 70 1.02 -20.70 3.97
CA GLY A 70 1.86 -21.49 3.06
C GLY A 70 1.69 -21.15 1.58
N MET A 71 0.84 -20.19 1.23
CA MET A 71 0.59 -19.83 -0.17
C MET A 71 1.85 -19.29 -0.89
N ILE A 72 2.71 -18.57 -0.16
CA ILE A 72 3.95 -18.02 -0.74
C ILE A 72 4.91 -19.14 -1.16
N PRO A 73 5.34 -20.08 -0.29
CA PRO A 73 6.23 -21.14 -0.69
C PRO A 73 5.60 -22.13 -1.67
N ILE A 74 4.31 -22.43 -1.52
CA ILE A 74 3.58 -23.29 -2.47
C ILE A 74 3.54 -22.62 -3.85
N GLY A 75 3.19 -21.34 -3.90
CA GLY A 75 3.15 -20.59 -5.15
C GLY A 75 4.50 -20.50 -5.83
N LEU A 76 5.58 -20.26 -5.09
CA LEU A 76 6.95 -20.25 -5.61
C LEU A 76 7.30 -21.63 -6.21
N PHE A 77 7.03 -22.71 -5.49
CA PHE A 77 7.32 -24.06 -5.93
C PHE A 77 6.58 -24.40 -7.23
N GLU A 78 5.28 -24.10 -7.31
CA GLU A 78 4.49 -24.34 -8.52
C GLU A 78 5.00 -23.53 -9.71
N ILE A 79 5.35 -22.25 -9.51
CA ILE A 79 5.88 -21.43 -10.59
C ILE A 79 7.24 -21.92 -11.07
N ILE A 80 8.14 -22.32 -10.17
CA ILE A 80 9.44 -22.90 -10.55
C ILE A 80 9.23 -24.19 -11.36
N LYS A 81 8.31 -25.05 -10.93
CA LYS A 81 7.99 -26.29 -11.62
C LYS A 81 7.44 -26.06 -13.03
N ILE A 82 6.55 -25.07 -13.21
CA ILE A 82 5.95 -24.72 -14.50
C ILE A 82 6.95 -24.01 -15.40
N SER A 83 7.82 -23.14 -14.83
CA SER A 83 8.80 -22.33 -15.58
C SER A 83 9.82 -23.19 -16.34
N ASN A 84 9.97 -24.45 -15.93
CA ASN A 84 10.85 -25.43 -16.55
C ASN A 84 12.23 -24.80 -16.83
N ASN A 85 12.70 -24.73 -18.04
CA ASN A 85 14.05 -24.23 -18.37
C ASN A 85 14.16 -22.70 -18.57
N ASP A 86 13.12 -21.92 -18.28
CA ASP A 86 13.17 -20.44 -18.38
C ASP A 86 13.82 -19.83 -17.13
N THR A 87 15.14 -19.68 -17.15
CA THR A 87 15.93 -19.14 -16.03
C THR A 87 15.50 -17.72 -15.65
N ILE A 88 15.14 -16.87 -16.62
CA ILE A 88 14.71 -15.48 -16.32
C ILE A 88 13.37 -15.52 -15.59
N MET A 89 12.43 -16.35 -16.03
CA MET A 89 11.15 -16.55 -15.35
C MET A 89 11.35 -17.01 -13.91
N MET A 90 12.23 -17.98 -13.67
CA MET A 90 12.53 -18.46 -12.32
C MET A 90 13.11 -17.35 -11.43
N ILE A 91 14.07 -16.57 -11.94
CA ILE A 91 14.65 -15.45 -11.19
C ILE A 91 13.57 -14.42 -10.83
N LEU A 92 12.75 -14.00 -11.80
CA LEU A 92 11.67 -13.04 -11.56
C LEU A 92 10.63 -13.57 -10.57
N ALA A 93 10.30 -14.86 -10.66
CA ALA A 93 9.40 -15.52 -9.70
C ALA A 93 10.00 -15.52 -8.28
N CYS A 94 11.28 -15.88 -8.13
CA CYS A 94 11.95 -15.82 -6.83
C CYS A 94 11.94 -14.39 -6.25
N ILE A 95 12.26 -13.38 -7.06
CA ILE A 95 12.20 -11.97 -6.62
C ILE A 95 10.78 -11.61 -6.17
N PHE A 96 9.77 -11.94 -6.97
CA PHE A 96 8.37 -11.66 -6.65
C PHE A 96 7.94 -12.28 -5.30
N PHE A 97 8.21 -13.58 -5.09
CA PHE A 97 7.79 -14.27 -3.87
C PHE A 97 8.59 -13.81 -2.64
N ILE A 98 9.87 -13.49 -2.79
CA ILE A 98 10.69 -12.91 -1.72
C ILE A 98 10.15 -11.52 -1.35
N CYS A 99 9.87 -10.67 -2.32
CA CYS A 99 9.28 -9.33 -2.06
C CYS A 99 7.91 -9.45 -1.41
N ASN A 100 7.08 -10.39 -1.84
CA ASN A 100 5.78 -10.68 -1.24
C ASN A 100 5.94 -11.10 0.23
N PHE A 101 6.82 -12.07 0.52
CA PHE A 101 7.09 -12.52 1.87
C PHE A 101 7.55 -11.37 2.78
N ILE A 102 8.54 -10.59 2.33
CA ILE A 102 9.06 -9.46 3.12
C ILE A 102 7.97 -8.40 3.33
N CYS A 103 7.15 -8.11 2.31
CA CYS A 103 6.04 -7.16 2.41
C CYS A 103 5.04 -7.60 3.50
N TYR A 104 4.57 -8.85 3.47
CA TYR A 104 3.66 -9.37 4.50
C TYR A 104 4.31 -9.42 5.89
N PHE A 105 5.59 -9.81 5.97
CA PHE A 105 6.33 -9.89 7.23
C PHE A 105 6.49 -8.51 7.88
N VAL A 106 6.97 -7.53 7.13
CA VAL A 106 7.16 -6.15 7.64
C VAL A 106 5.82 -5.55 8.03
N SER A 107 4.79 -5.73 7.21
CA SER A 107 3.45 -5.23 7.50
C SER A 107 2.83 -5.89 8.74
N ALA A 108 2.99 -7.19 8.92
CA ALA A 108 2.56 -7.89 10.12
C ALA A 108 3.28 -7.34 11.37
N LEU A 109 4.61 -7.20 11.33
CA LEU A 109 5.40 -6.64 12.42
C LEU A 109 4.97 -5.21 12.76
N PHE A 110 4.82 -4.36 11.75
CA PHE A 110 4.43 -2.97 11.92
C PHE A 110 3.04 -2.83 12.55
N HIS A 111 2.10 -3.65 12.12
CA HIS A 111 0.70 -3.51 12.52
C HIS A 111 0.31 -4.29 13.77
N ILE A 112 0.98 -5.42 14.10
CA ILE A 112 0.62 -6.25 15.25
C ILE A 112 1.30 -5.75 16.52
N LEU A 113 2.57 -5.39 16.43
CA LEU A 113 3.36 -4.98 17.58
C LEU A 113 3.21 -3.49 17.87
N GLU A 114 3.43 -3.12 19.13
CA GLU A 114 3.51 -1.74 19.54
C GLU A 114 4.97 -1.28 19.55
N TRP A 115 5.22 -0.14 18.95
CA TRP A 115 6.55 0.40 18.77
C TRP A 115 6.70 1.77 19.41
N PRO A 116 7.88 2.13 19.92
CA PRO A 116 8.20 3.52 20.23
C PRO A 116 8.00 4.40 18.99
N ALA A 117 7.53 5.64 19.17
CA ALA A 117 7.13 6.54 18.08
C ALA A 117 8.21 6.71 16.98
N ASN A 118 9.48 6.78 17.37
CA ASN A 118 10.61 6.88 16.43
C ASN A 118 10.81 5.60 15.59
N VAL A 119 10.55 4.42 16.17
CA VAL A 119 10.64 3.13 15.47
C VAL A 119 9.41 2.94 14.59
N GLU A 120 8.23 3.31 15.08
CA GLU A 120 6.96 3.21 14.33
C GLU A 120 7.03 3.98 13.00
N ILE A 121 7.55 5.22 13.00
CA ILE A 121 7.73 6.01 11.78
C ILE A 121 8.66 5.31 10.78
N VAL A 122 9.74 4.71 11.26
CA VAL A 122 10.68 3.99 10.39
C VAL A 122 10.03 2.73 9.81
N LEU A 123 9.35 1.94 10.63
CA LEU A 123 8.63 0.74 10.18
C LEU A 123 7.52 1.07 9.19
N GLN A 124 6.78 2.16 9.43
CA GLN A 124 5.77 2.65 8.48
C GLN A 124 6.38 2.96 7.12
N LYS A 125 7.54 3.65 7.09
CA LYS A 125 8.23 3.93 5.82
C LYS A 125 8.68 2.66 5.12
N ILE A 126 9.22 1.69 5.87
CA ILE A 126 9.67 0.39 5.33
C ILE A 126 8.47 -0.38 4.79
N ASP A 127 7.36 -0.46 5.52
CA ASP A 127 6.11 -1.11 5.09
C ASP A 127 5.62 -0.54 3.76
N HIS A 128 5.57 0.77 3.64
CA HIS A 128 5.16 1.45 2.42
C HIS A 128 6.13 1.23 1.25
N ILE A 129 7.44 1.22 1.50
CA ILE A 129 8.45 0.91 0.48
C ILE A 129 8.24 -0.53 0.00
N MET A 130 8.04 -1.47 0.90
CA MET A 130 7.85 -2.88 0.54
C MET A 130 6.57 -3.12 -0.26
N CYS A 131 5.49 -2.38 0.01
CA CYS A 131 4.30 -2.39 -0.84
C CYS A 131 4.62 -1.94 -2.28
N CYS A 132 5.41 -0.86 -2.45
CA CYS A 132 5.81 -0.40 -3.78
C CYS A 132 6.72 -1.40 -4.50
N VAL A 133 7.69 -1.98 -3.79
CA VAL A 133 8.60 -3.02 -4.31
C VAL A 133 7.82 -4.26 -4.76
N TYR A 134 6.88 -4.73 -3.93
CA TYR A 134 6.01 -5.85 -4.26
C TYR A 134 5.17 -5.57 -5.52
N CYS A 135 4.54 -4.40 -5.62
CA CYS A 135 3.78 -4.02 -6.81
C CYS A 135 4.64 -4.03 -8.08
N VAL A 136 5.84 -3.46 -8.02
CA VAL A 136 6.73 -3.42 -9.19
C VAL A 136 7.24 -4.81 -9.54
N SER A 137 7.61 -5.64 -8.56
CA SER A 137 8.01 -7.03 -8.81
C SER A 137 6.91 -7.84 -9.49
N THR A 138 5.64 -7.61 -9.10
CA THR A 138 4.46 -8.20 -9.75
C THR A 138 4.37 -7.79 -11.22
N LEU A 139 4.48 -6.48 -11.49
CA LEU A 139 4.39 -5.96 -12.86
C LEU A 139 5.53 -6.45 -13.75
N LEU A 140 6.74 -6.58 -13.23
CA LEU A 140 7.88 -7.12 -13.96
C LEU A 140 7.68 -8.58 -14.33
N LEU A 141 7.21 -9.39 -13.38
CA LEU A 141 6.95 -10.81 -13.63
C LEU A 141 5.80 -11.00 -14.62
N TRP A 142 4.70 -10.25 -14.48
CA TRP A 142 3.56 -10.30 -15.41
C TRP A 142 3.96 -9.84 -16.80
N SER A 143 4.75 -8.74 -16.92
CA SER A 143 5.18 -8.26 -18.22
C SER A 143 6.07 -9.28 -18.93
N TYR A 144 6.96 -9.94 -18.20
CA TYR A 144 7.81 -11.01 -18.75
C TYR A 144 6.99 -12.23 -19.18
N ALA A 145 5.98 -12.61 -18.41
CA ALA A 145 5.11 -13.74 -18.75
C ALA A 145 4.24 -13.50 -19.98
N LEU A 146 3.87 -12.23 -20.24
CA LEU A 146 2.81 -11.90 -21.19
C LEU A 146 3.29 -11.16 -22.44
N PHE A 147 4.25 -10.23 -22.34
CA PHE A 147 4.56 -9.29 -23.41
C PHE A 147 5.83 -9.63 -24.17
N PRO A 148 5.92 -9.27 -25.47
CA PRO A 148 7.16 -9.35 -26.22
C PRO A 148 8.18 -8.32 -25.68
N LEU A 149 9.48 -8.60 -25.88
CA LEU A 149 10.59 -7.82 -25.32
C LEU A 149 10.53 -6.31 -25.61
N LYS A 150 10.05 -5.94 -26.80
CA LYS A 150 9.87 -4.52 -27.21
C LYS A 150 8.89 -3.75 -26.34
N ILE A 151 7.95 -4.43 -25.67
CA ILE A 151 6.98 -3.83 -24.74
C ILE A 151 7.47 -4.00 -23.30
N GLN A 152 8.06 -5.13 -22.96
CA GLN A 152 8.58 -5.40 -21.62
C GLN A 152 9.59 -4.33 -21.17
N MET A 153 10.57 -4.02 -22.01
CA MET A 153 11.70 -3.14 -21.64
C MET A 153 11.24 -1.71 -21.27
N PRO A 154 10.44 -1.00 -22.10
CA PRO A 154 9.95 0.32 -21.73
C PRO A 154 9.12 0.31 -20.44
N LEU A 155 8.24 -0.69 -20.28
CA LEU A 155 7.40 -0.81 -19.11
C LEU A 155 8.22 -1.12 -17.84
N ALA A 156 9.21 -2.01 -17.94
CA ALA A 156 10.12 -2.32 -16.85
C ALA A 156 10.92 -1.09 -16.40
N ILE A 157 11.51 -0.36 -17.34
CA ILE A 157 12.28 0.86 -17.07
C ILE A 157 11.38 1.90 -16.40
N THR A 158 10.18 2.15 -16.94
CA THR A 158 9.22 3.10 -16.35
C THR A 158 8.83 2.70 -14.93
N SER A 159 8.55 1.41 -14.69
CA SER A 159 8.18 0.89 -13.37
C SER A 159 9.32 1.08 -12.35
N ILE A 160 10.57 0.82 -12.76
CA ILE A 160 11.75 0.99 -11.90
C ILE A 160 11.99 2.47 -11.58
N ILE A 161 11.90 3.36 -12.57
CA ILE A 161 12.04 4.81 -12.36
C ILE A 161 11.00 5.32 -11.36
N LEU A 162 9.73 4.91 -11.52
CA LEU A 162 8.66 5.31 -10.63
C LEU A 162 8.83 4.71 -9.23
N LEU A 163 9.36 3.50 -9.11
CA LEU A 163 9.73 2.91 -7.82
C LEU A 163 10.79 3.76 -7.11
N ILE A 164 11.85 4.15 -7.79
CA ILE A 164 12.93 4.99 -7.25
C ILE A 164 12.37 6.34 -6.78
N ILE A 165 11.51 6.98 -7.58
CA ILE A 165 10.85 8.24 -7.23
C ILE A 165 9.98 8.07 -5.98
N ASN A 166 9.21 6.97 -5.88
CA ASN A 166 8.37 6.70 -4.72
C ASN A 166 9.20 6.44 -3.46
N ILE A 167 10.26 5.64 -3.54
CA ILE A 167 11.18 5.42 -2.42
C ILE A 167 11.77 6.74 -1.94
N TYR A 168 12.28 7.56 -2.85
CA TYR A 168 12.81 8.87 -2.51
C TYR A 168 11.79 9.76 -1.78
N LYS A 169 10.56 9.80 -2.27
CA LYS A 169 9.48 10.58 -1.65
C LYS A 169 9.08 10.05 -0.28
N ILE A 170 8.98 8.73 -0.10
CA ILE A 170 8.67 8.10 1.19
C ILE A 170 9.78 8.41 2.21
N LEU A 171 11.04 8.37 1.80
CA LEU A 171 12.17 8.67 2.69
C LEU A 171 12.25 10.15 3.06
N SER A 172 12.00 11.05 2.11
CA SER A 172 12.16 12.51 2.27
C SER A 172 10.98 13.21 2.93
N HIS A 173 9.77 12.62 2.90
CA HIS A 173 8.54 13.22 3.40
C HIS A 173 7.81 12.27 4.37
N GLU A 174 6.77 12.77 5.01
CA GLU A 174 5.84 11.89 5.70
C GLU A 174 5.15 10.96 4.69
N PRO A 175 4.95 9.67 5.03
CA PRO A 175 4.30 8.71 4.15
C PRO A 175 2.92 9.22 3.72
N SER A 176 2.72 9.39 2.43
CA SER A 176 1.48 9.87 1.85
C SER A 176 0.91 8.78 0.94
N LEU A 177 -0.37 8.46 1.14
CA LEU A 177 -1.11 7.52 0.32
C LEU A 177 -1.15 7.92 -1.17
N VAL A 178 -1.18 9.22 -1.45
CA VAL A 178 -1.16 9.74 -2.82
C VAL A 178 0.10 9.28 -3.54
N ILE A 179 1.24 9.26 -2.85
CA ILE A 179 2.52 8.84 -3.45
C ILE A 179 2.53 7.34 -3.72
N GLN A 180 1.96 6.53 -2.81
CA GLN A 180 1.84 5.07 -3.02
C GLN A 180 0.88 4.73 -4.15
N SER A 181 -0.21 5.47 -4.28
CA SER A 181 -1.17 5.32 -5.38
C SER A 181 -0.53 5.53 -6.76
N LEU A 182 0.56 6.32 -6.86
CA LEU A 182 1.30 6.49 -8.11
C LEU A 182 1.91 5.18 -8.61
N THR A 183 2.38 4.30 -7.72
CA THR A 183 2.88 2.98 -8.12
C THR A 183 1.74 2.11 -8.68
N GLY A 184 0.55 2.17 -8.08
CA GLY A 184 -0.65 1.51 -8.60
C GLY A 184 -1.10 2.06 -9.95
N LEU A 185 -0.96 3.37 -10.19
CA LEU A 185 -1.31 4.00 -11.48
C LEU A 185 -0.42 3.51 -12.62
N VAL A 186 0.81 3.05 -12.35
CA VAL A 186 1.67 2.43 -13.38
C VAL A 186 0.99 1.23 -14.00
N SER A 187 0.22 0.47 -13.22
CA SER A 187 -0.52 -0.68 -13.74
C SER A 187 -1.54 -0.30 -14.82
N LEU A 188 -2.04 0.94 -14.83
CA LEU A 188 -2.94 1.45 -15.88
C LEU A 188 -2.24 1.51 -17.25
N LEU A 189 -0.92 1.76 -17.27
CA LEU A 189 -0.13 1.76 -18.52
C LEU A 189 -0.07 0.37 -19.17
N TYR A 190 -0.29 -0.67 -18.39
CA TYR A 190 -0.28 -2.05 -18.86
C TYR A 190 -1.62 -2.49 -19.48
N ILE A 191 -2.74 -1.81 -19.18
CA ILE A 191 -4.08 -2.23 -19.59
C ILE A 191 -4.21 -2.45 -21.11
N PRO A 192 -3.76 -1.52 -22.00
CA PRO A 192 -3.88 -1.73 -23.44
C PRO A 192 -3.14 -2.97 -23.93
N PHE A 193 -1.98 -3.25 -23.31
CA PHE A 193 -1.18 -4.43 -23.63
C PHE A 193 -1.80 -5.70 -23.07
N PHE A 194 -2.39 -5.66 -21.88
CA PHE A 194 -3.17 -6.78 -21.35
C PHE A 194 -4.31 -7.15 -22.30
N TYR A 195 -5.06 -6.17 -22.79
CA TYR A 195 -6.14 -6.42 -23.75
C TYR A 195 -5.64 -7.16 -25.00
N THR A 196 -4.46 -6.78 -25.52
CA THR A 196 -3.91 -7.34 -26.76
C THR A 196 -3.27 -8.73 -26.57
N TYR A 197 -2.58 -8.97 -25.44
CA TYR A 197 -1.72 -10.14 -25.26
C TYR A 197 -2.25 -11.16 -24.26
N SER A 198 -3.35 -10.88 -23.54
CA SER A 198 -3.95 -11.83 -22.60
C SER A 198 -5.15 -12.54 -23.20
N THR A 199 -5.51 -13.67 -22.62
CA THR A 199 -6.80 -14.31 -22.90
C THR A 199 -7.95 -13.48 -22.32
N LYS A 200 -9.16 -13.66 -22.82
CA LYS A 200 -10.36 -13.00 -22.26
C LYS A 200 -10.52 -13.22 -20.75
N ARG A 201 -10.17 -14.44 -20.29
CA ARG A 201 -10.21 -14.78 -18.86
C ARG A 201 -9.17 -14.00 -18.06
N GLU A 202 -7.92 -13.96 -18.53
CA GLU A 202 -6.83 -13.22 -17.88
C GLU A 202 -7.14 -11.72 -17.85
N PHE A 203 -7.66 -11.16 -18.93
CA PHE A 203 -8.10 -9.77 -19.01
C PHE A 203 -9.24 -9.45 -18.03
N ALA A 204 -10.23 -10.33 -17.92
CA ALA A 204 -11.32 -10.17 -16.94
C ALA A 204 -10.80 -10.23 -15.50
N LEU A 205 -9.87 -11.15 -15.18
CA LEU A 205 -9.23 -11.21 -13.87
C LEU A 205 -8.40 -9.97 -13.58
N CYS A 206 -7.68 -9.42 -14.58
CA CYS A 206 -6.96 -8.15 -14.45
C CYS A 206 -7.92 -6.99 -14.12
N GLY A 207 -9.05 -6.91 -14.84
CA GLY A 207 -10.09 -5.92 -14.55
C GLY A 207 -10.65 -6.04 -13.14
N MET A 208 -10.86 -7.25 -12.65
CA MET A 208 -11.32 -7.50 -11.28
C MET A 208 -10.27 -7.09 -10.23
N VAL A 209 -8.99 -7.39 -10.47
CA VAL A 209 -7.87 -6.94 -9.63
C VAL A 209 -7.85 -5.41 -9.53
N LEU A 210 -7.92 -4.71 -10.66
CA LEU A 210 -7.93 -3.25 -10.69
C LEU A 210 -9.15 -2.67 -9.97
N PHE A 211 -10.33 -3.23 -10.21
CA PHE A 211 -11.57 -2.81 -9.54
C PHE A 211 -11.44 -2.96 -8.01
N LEU A 212 -11.00 -4.12 -7.53
CA LEU A 212 -10.82 -4.37 -6.10
C LEU A 212 -9.75 -3.46 -5.48
N CYS A 213 -8.64 -3.23 -6.17
CA CYS A 213 -7.62 -2.29 -5.71
C CYS A 213 -8.18 -0.88 -5.56
N LEU A 214 -8.89 -0.36 -6.57
CA LEU A 214 -9.51 0.97 -6.51
C LEU A 214 -10.56 1.05 -5.40
N PHE A 215 -11.41 0.05 -5.28
CA PHE A 215 -12.42 -0.04 -4.23
C PHE A 215 -11.80 -0.03 -2.84
N GLY A 216 -10.74 -0.83 -2.63
CA GLY A 216 -10.00 -0.86 -1.37
C GLY A 216 -9.34 0.48 -1.04
N VAL A 217 -8.73 1.13 -2.04
CA VAL A 217 -8.14 2.47 -1.87
C VAL A 217 -9.18 3.51 -1.50
N ILE A 218 -10.38 3.47 -2.09
CA ILE A 218 -11.49 4.38 -1.76
C ILE A 218 -11.92 4.17 -0.31
N ILE A 219 -12.15 2.91 0.12
CA ILE A 219 -12.50 2.60 1.51
C ILE A 219 -11.46 3.16 2.47
N PHE A 220 -10.18 2.98 2.15
CA PHE A 220 -9.08 3.40 2.98
C PHE A 220 -8.95 4.93 3.07
N ILE A 221 -9.00 5.65 1.93
CA ILE A 221 -8.84 7.12 1.89
C ILE A 221 -10.04 7.84 2.50
N GLN A 222 -11.24 7.33 2.27
CA GLN A 222 -12.48 7.93 2.79
C GLN A 222 -12.80 7.49 4.24
N GLU A 223 -11.94 6.64 4.82
CA GLU A 223 -12.14 6.09 6.17
C GLU A 223 -13.56 5.52 6.35
N ILE A 224 -14.04 4.76 5.33
CA ILE A 224 -15.42 4.28 5.30
C ILE A 224 -15.60 3.18 6.33
N ASP A 225 -16.40 3.49 7.35
CA ASP A 225 -16.85 2.53 8.34
C ASP A 225 -18.07 1.76 7.83
N LEU A 226 -18.00 0.44 7.85
CA LEU A 226 -19.13 -0.39 7.45
C LEU A 226 -20.10 -0.55 8.62
N PRO A 227 -21.40 -0.21 8.47
CA PRO A 227 -22.34 -0.09 9.59
C PRO A 227 -22.64 -1.42 10.29
N PHE A 228 -22.27 -2.55 9.68
CA PHE A 228 -22.46 -3.90 10.23
C PHE A 228 -21.16 -4.50 10.80
N ILE A 229 -20.04 -3.78 10.76
CA ILE A 229 -18.76 -4.22 11.29
C ILE A 229 -18.43 -3.40 12.55
N ASN A 230 -18.00 -4.10 13.61
CA ASN A 230 -17.52 -3.42 14.81
C ASN A 230 -16.12 -2.89 14.59
N ASN A 231 -15.98 -1.56 14.51
CA ASN A 231 -14.72 -0.86 14.25
C ASN A 231 -13.66 -1.10 15.35
N ASN A 232 -14.03 -1.57 16.52
CA ASN A 232 -13.09 -2.01 17.55
C ASN A 232 -12.39 -3.33 17.19
N ILE A 233 -12.99 -4.12 16.30
CA ILE A 233 -12.46 -5.42 15.85
C ILE A 233 -11.80 -5.28 14.50
N ILE A 234 -12.51 -4.68 13.53
CA ILE A 234 -12.06 -4.52 12.14
C ILE A 234 -12.39 -3.09 11.69
N GLY A 235 -11.39 -2.30 11.36
CA GLY A 235 -11.57 -0.96 10.80
C GLY A 235 -11.42 -0.95 9.26
N HIS A 236 -11.58 0.23 8.66
CA HIS A 236 -11.42 0.44 7.21
C HIS A 236 -10.05 -0.02 6.69
N HIS A 237 -8.99 0.10 7.49
CA HIS A 237 -7.65 -0.31 7.14
C HIS A 237 -7.54 -1.85 7.02
N GLU A 238 -8.11 -2.60 7.94
CA GLU A 238 -8.13 -4.07 7.91
C GLU A 238 -8.96 -4.57 6.73
N ILE A 239 -10.05 -3.89 6.40
CA ILE A 239 -10.87 -4.18 5.21
C ILE A 239 -10.04 -3.98 3.94
N PHE A 240 -9.30 -2.88 3.86
CA PHE A 240 -8.38 -2.63 2.75
C PHE A 240 -7.36 -3.77 2.58
N HIS A 241 -6.72 -4.20 3.66
CA HIS A 241 -5.76 -5.30 3.61
C HIS A 241 -6.41 -6.65 3.25
N ALA A 242 -7.63 -6.91 3.72
CA ALA A 242 -8.39 -8.09 3.33
C ALA A 242 -8.68 -8.10 1.82
N ILE A 243 -9.07 -6.96 1.26
CA ILE A 243 -9.26 -6.79 -0.19
C ILE A 243 -7.94 -7.06 -0.93
N LEU A 244 -6.82 -6.51 -0.47
CA LEU A 244 -5.51 -6.74 -1.09
C LEU A 244 -5.09 -8.21 -1.01
N ALA A 245 -5.44 -8.94 0.05
CA ALA A 245 -5.20 -10.37 0.14
C ALA A 245 -5.99 -11.15 -0.93
N VAL A 246 -7.27 -10.80 -1.14
CA VAL A 246 -8.09 -11.37 -2.22
C VAL A 246 -7.49 -11.05 -3.60
N VAL A 247 -7.05 -9.80 -3.81
CA VAL A 247 -6.33 -9.37 -5.02
C VAL A 247 -5.08 -10.21 -5.25
N GLY A 248 -4.31 -10.49 -4.20
CA GLY A 248 -3.13 -11.36 -4.26
C GLY A 248 -3.46 -12.77 -4.74
N VAL A 249 -4.54 -13.37 -4.24
CA VAL A 249 -5.00 -14.71 -4.66
C VAL A 249 -5.42 -14.70 -6.13
N ILE A 250 -6.21 -13.73 -6.55
CA ILE A 250 -6.66 -13.60 -7.96
C ILE A 250 -5.44 -13.38 -8.87
N GLY A 251 -4.52 -12.49 -8.45
CA GLY A 251 -3.28 -12.20 -9.17
C GLY A 251 -2.39 -13.44 -9.33
N TYR A 252 -2.34 -14.30 -8.31
CA TYR A 252 -1.63 -15.57 -8.38
C TYR A 252 -2.23 -16.51 -9.45
N PHE A 253 -3.55 -16.72 -9.46
CA PHE A 253 -4.19 -17.56 -10.47
C PHE A 253 -4.00 -17.01 -11.88
N MET A 254 -4.04 -15.70 -12.05
CA MET A 254 -3.76 -15.06 -13.33
C MET A 254 -2.30 -15.30 -13.75
N LEU A 255 -1.34 -15.10 -12.85
CA LEU A 255 0.08 -15.36 -13.08
C LEU A 255 0.33 -16.81 -13.48
N HIS A 256 -0.24 -17.76 -12.74
CA HIS A 256 -0.13 -19.20 -13.05
C HIS A 256 -0.63 -19.51 -14.47
N SER A 257 -1.77 -18.95 -14.87
CA SER A 257 -2.32 -19.10 -16.23
C SER A 257 -1.35 -18.56 -17.29
N MET A 258 -0.83 -17.34 -17.09
CA MET A 258 0.09 -16.69 -18.06
C MET A 258 1.39 -17.47 -18.22
N ILE A 259 2.00 -17.93 -17.12
CA ILE A 259 3.26 -18.69 -17.16
C ILE A 259 3.05 -20.05 -17.81
N THR A 260 1.98 -20.76 -17.44
CA THR A 260 1.65 -22.06 -18.06
C THR A 260 1.49 -21.91 -19.57
N ARG A 261 0.80 -20.88 -20.04
CA ARG A 261 0.61 -20.61 -21.47
C ARG A 261 1.94 -20.31 -22.16
N LYS A 262 2.78 -19.47 -21.58
CA LYS A 262 4.10 -19.14 -22.13
C LYS A 262 5.01 -20.37 -22.23
N CYS A 263 5.08 -21.18 -21.18
CA CYS A 263 5.95 -22.37 -21.14
C CYS A 263 5.46 -23.50 -22.04
N ASN A 264 4.16 -23.58 -22.32
CA ASN A 264 3.59 -24.56 -23.24
C ASN A 264 3.66 -24.14 -24.72
N GLY A 265 4.30 -23.02 -25.04
CA GLY A 265 4.43 -22.51 -26.39
C GLY A 265 3.12 -22.05 -27.04
N ILE A 266 2.04 -21.92 -26.25
CA ILE A 266 0.77 -21.37 -26.70
C ILE A 266 0.90 -19.86 -26.74
N GLY A 267 1.68 -19.36 -27.70
CA GLY A 267 1.80 -17.93 -27.95
C GLY A 267 0.47 -17.33 -28.38
N CYS A 268 0.23 -16.06 -28.09
CA CYS A 268 -0.79 -15.29 -28.79
C CYS A 268 -0.32 -15.12 -30.23
N GLU A 269 -0.88 -15.90 -31.18
CA GLU A 269 -0.90 -15.55 -32.59
C GLU A 269 -1.77 -14.33 -32.82
#